data_780444b5ab6bb1a5874aecf75741cfae
#
_entry.id   780444b5ab6bb1a5874aecf75741cfae
#
_cell.length_a   1.000
_cell.length_b   1.000
_cell.length_c   1.000
_cell.angle_alpha   90.00
_cell.angle_beta   90.00
_cell.angle_gamma   90.00
#
_symmetry.space_group_name_H-M   'P 1'
#
loop_
_entity.id
_entity.type
_entity.pdbx_description
1 polymer ?
#
loop_
_entity_poly.entity_id
_entity_poly.type
_entity_poly.pdbx_seq_one_letter_code
_entity_poly.pdbx_strand_id
1 'polypeptide(L)'
;TVLADVMYGALNFGMSKAEAEQAAREALALVNISEEYFEYSPFDLSGGQKKRVALAGILAYKPEILILDEPVAGMDPKSKWELFALIRRLHEERNITVIFVSHDMKDVYEIADRILVMGQGKLVYDGAVEQAFGTPEIVEKLGLEMPEMAMFREALLPEIKLTARSVAGVIEELSGLKNI
;
A
#
# COMPACT_ATOMS: atom_id res chain seq x y z
N THR A 1 1.31 -20.64 16.24
CA THR A 1 0.09 -19.80 16.22
C THR A 1 0.38 -18.46 15.55
N VAL A 2 -0.67 -17.75 15.11
CA VAL A 2 -0.57 -16.40 14.52
C VAL A 2 0.21 -15.46 15.42
N LEU A 3 -0.09 -15.42 16.72
CA LEU A 3 0.64 -14.57 17.65
C LEU A 3 2.12 -14.93 17.73
N ALA A 4 2.44 -16.22 17.83
CA ALA A 4 3.83 -16.69 17.90
C ALA A 4 4.61 -16.38 16.62
N ASP A 5 3.95 -16.48 15.44
CA ASP A 5 4.55 -16.17 14.14
C ASP A 5 4.93 -14.67 14.06
N VAL A 6 4.04 -13.79 14.48
CA VAL A 6 4.30 -12.33 14.51
C VAL A 6 5.37 -11.96 15.56
N MET A 7 5.40 -12.64 16.71
CA MET A 7 6.44 -12.43 17.74
C MET A 7 7.84 -12.82 17.25
N TYR A 8 7.94 -13.77 16.33
CA TYR A 8 9.21 -14.37 15.91
C TYR A 8 10.22 -13.33 15.42
N GLY A 9 9.77 -12.38 14.58
CA GLY A 9 10.62 -11.29 14.09
C GLY A 9 11.16 -10.43 15.22
N ALA A 10 10.29 -9.96 16.11
CA ALA A 10 10.64 -9.10 17.23
C ALA A 10 11.64 -9.77 18.21
N LEU A 11 11.46 -11.07 18.47
CA LEU A 11 12.38 -11.86 19.29
C LEU A 11 13.77 -11.94 18.65
N ASN A 12 13.85 -12.15 17.33
CA ASN A 12 15.14 -12.22 16.61
C ASN A 12 15.87 -10.86 16.59
N PHE A 13 15.14 -9.76 16.73
CA PHE A 13 15.71 -8.42 16.89
C PHE A 13 16.06 -8.06 18.35
N GLY A 14 16.03 -9.05 19.26
CA GLY A 14 16.53 -8.93 20.63
C GLY A 14 15.51 -8.41 21.65
N MET A 15 14.22 -8.30 21.29
CA MET A 15 13.18 -7.98 22.27
C MET A 15 13.00 -9.12 23.27
N SER A 16 12.71 -8.79 24.53
CA SER A 16 12.25 -9.79 25.50
C SER A 16 10.93 -10.40 25.08
N LYS A 17 10.58 -11.56 25.62
CA LYS A 17 9.32 -12.23 25.29
C LYS A 17 8.10 -11.33 25.55
N ALA A 18 8.11 -10.58 26.66
CA ALA A 18 7.00 -9.69 27.01
C ALA A 18 6.87 -8.51 26.03
N GLU A 19 8.00 -7.89 25.65
CA GLU A 19 8.04 -6.82 24.66
C GLU A 19 7.58 -7.31 23.28
N ALA A 20 8.08 -8.49 22.84
CA ALA A 20 7.70 -9.09 21.56
C ALA A 20 6.20 -9.44 21.52
N GLU A 21 5.63 -9.94 22.61
CA GLU A 21 4.20 -10.23 22.69
C GLU A 21 3.37 -8.94 22.58
N GLN A 22 3.74 -7.91 23.32
CA GLN A 22 3.06 -6.61 23.25
C GLN A 22 3.15 -6.02 21.83
N ALA A 23 4.34 -6.00 21.25
CA ALA A 23 4.55 -5.49 19.89
C ALA A 23 3.76 -6.28 18.84
N ALA A 24 3.68 -7.61 18.99
CA ALA A 24 2.91 -8.47 18.09
C ALA A 24 1.40 -8.19 18.19
N ARG A 25 0.86 -8.01 19.40
CA ARG A 25 -0.56 -7.66 19.61
C ARG A 25 -0.89 -6.30 18.97
N GLU A 26 -0.04 -5.30 19.19
CA GLU A 26 -0.17 -3.97 18.57
C GLU A 26 -0.12 -4.06 17.03
N ALA A 27 0.82 -4.83 16.47
CA ALA A 27 0.96 -5.01 15.04
C ALA A 27 -0.25 -5.75 14.42
N LEU A 28 -0.75 -6.79 15.07
CA LEU A 28 -1.95 -7.52 14.64
C LEU A 28 -3.19 -6.62 14.64
N ALA A 29 -3.35 -5.78 15.66
CA ALA A 29 -4.43 -4.79 15.73
C ALA A 29 -4.32 -3.77 14.58
N LEU A 30 -3.11 -3.28 14.26
CA LEU A 30 -2.88 -2.36 13.14
C LEU A 30 -3.34 -2.91 11.79
N VAL A 31 -3.15 -4.22 11.58
CA VAL A 31 -3.54 -4.89 10.33
C VAL A 31 -4.96 -5.47 10.37
N ASN A 32 -5.77 -5.10 11.36
CA ASN A 32 -7.15 -5.56 11.55
C ASN A 32 -7.29 -7.09 11.64
N ILE A 33 -6.41 -7.73 12.40
CA ILE A 33 -6.54 -9.14 12.81
C ILE A 33 -7.05 -9.16 14.26
N SER A 34 -8.26 -9.70 14.47
CA SER A 34 -8.87 -9.75 15.79
C SER A 34 -8.20 -10.80 16.68
N GLU A 35 -8.31 -10.62 18.02
CA GLU A 35 -7.66 -11.49 19.01
C GLU A 35 -8.11 -12.94 18.92
N GLU A 36 -9.33 -13.21 18.42
CA GLU A 36 -9.83 -14.57 18.24
C GLU A 36 -8.95 -15.43 17.33
N TYR A 37 -8.18 -14.80 16.39
CA TYR A 37 -7.27 -15.49 15.49
C TYR A 37 -5.88 -15.73 16.07
N PHE A 38 -5.54 -15.17 17.23
CA PHE A 38 -4.17 -15.21 17.76
C PHE A 38 -3.67 -16.64 18.03
N GLU A 39 -4.55 -17.51 18.48
CA GLU A 39 -4.24 -18.93 18.74
C GLU A 39 -4.45 -19.84 17.52
N TYR A 40 -4.96 -19.32 16.40
CA TYR A 40 -5.14 -20.11 15.19
C TYR A 40 -3.80 -20.43 14.53
N SER A 41 -3.78 -21.50 13.75
CA SER A 41 -2.67 -21.75 12.83
C SER A 41 -2.69 -20.70 11.71
N PRO A 42 -1.55 -20.09 11.32
CA PRO A 42 -1.48 -19.22 10.15
C PRO A 42 -1.99 -19.88 8.86
N PHE A 43 -1.95 -21.23 8.80
CA PHE A 43 -2.42 -21.99 7.63
C PHE A 43 -3.95 -22.01 7.51
N ASP A 44 -4.68 -21.79 8.60
CA ASP A 44 -6.15 -21.79 8.62
C ASP A 44 -6.75 -20.43 8.21
N LEU A 45 -5.91 -19.42 8.01
CA LEU A 45 -6.32 -18.08 7.61
C LEU A 45 -6.62 -17.99 6.10
N SER A 46 -7.51 -17.07 5.72
CA SER A 46 -7.69 -16.67 4.32
C SER A 46 -6.42 -16.05 3.71
N GLY A 47 -6.32 -16.02 2.38
CA GLY A 47 -5.16 -15.44 1.70
C GLY A 47 -4.89 -13.97 2.09
N GLY A 48 -5.93 -13.16 2.22
CA GLY A 48 -5.81 -11.77 2.67
C GLY A 48 -5.38 -11.65 4.14
N GLN A 49 -5.91 -12.51 5.03
CA GLN A 49 -5.46 -12.55 6.42
C GLN A 49 -4.01 -12.99 6.54
N LYS A 50 -3.56 -14.00 5.77
CA LYS A 50 -2.16 -14.44 5.73
C LYS A 50 -1.21 -13.29 5.37
N LYS A 51 -1.55 -12.52 4.34
CA LYS A 51 -0.76 -11.35 3.93
C LYS A 51 -0.70 -10.28 5.04
N ARG A 52 -1.83 -10.02 5.71
CA ARG A 52 -1.88 -9.08 6.84
C ARG A 52 -1.06 -9.56 8.05
N VAL A 53 -1.12 -10.84 8.38
CA VAL A 53 -0.30 -11.43 9.46
C VAL A 53 1.19 -11.34 9.12
N ALA A 54 1.59 -11.65 7.87
CA ALA A 54 2.97 -11.48 7.44
C ALA A 54 3.45 -10.01 7.56
N LEU A 55 2.60 -9.05 7.18
CA LEU A 55 2.88 -7.62 7.36
C LEU A 55 2.99 -7.25 8.85
N ALA A 56 2.12 -7.78 9.72
CA ALA A 56 2.22 -7.58 11.16
C ALA A 56 3.56 -8.08 11.73
N GLY A 57 4.06 -9.22 11.25
CA GLY A 57 5.37 -9.75 11.65
C GLY A 57 6.53 -8.78 11.37
N ILE A 58 6.42 -8.01 10.27
CA ILE A 58 7.40 -6.97 9.95
C ILE A 58 7.15 -5.71 10.81
N LEU A 59 5.90 -5.29 10.97
CA LEU A 59 5.56 -4.09 11.74
C LEU A 59 5.85 -4.21 13.24
N ALA A 60 5.90 -5.42 13.79
CA ALA A 60 6.15 -5.67 15.20
C ALA A 60 7.50 -5.12 15.68
N TYR A 61 8.53 -5.06 14.82
CA TYR A 61 9.81 -4.45 15.17
C TYR A 61 9.97 -2.98 14.73
N LYS A 62 8.84 -2.32 14.37
CA LYS A 62 8.74 -0.87 14.12
C LYS A 62 9.75 -0.36 13.09
N PRO A 63 9.75 -0.87 11.85
CA PRO A 63 10.69 -0.45 10.82
C PRO A 63 10.46 1.01 10.40
N GLU A 64 11.52 1.71 10.04
CA GLU A 64 11.44 3.04 9.42
C GLU A 64 11.15 2.95 7.91
N ILE A 65 11.55 1.84 7.27
CA ILE A 65 11.38 1.58 5.84
C ILE A 65 10.69 0.23 5.67
N LEU A 66 9.61 0.20 4.90
CA LEU A 66 8.85 -1.00 4.55
C LEU A 66 8.93 -1.23 3.04
N ILE A 67 9.47 -2.38 2.63
CA ILE A 67 9.54 -2.76 1.22
C ILE A 67 8.51 -3.85 0.97
N LEU A 68 7.61 -3.62 0.01
CA LEU A 68 6.52 -4.51 -0.36
C LEU A 68 6.65 -4.87 -1.85
N ASP A 69 6.89 -6.15 -2.13
CA ASP A 69 6.99 -6.67 -3.48
C ASP A 69 5.69 -7.37 -3.86
N GLU A 70 4.98 -6.82 -4.85
CA GLU A 70 3.68 -7.31 -5.36
C GLU A 70 2.66 -7.62 -4.23
N PRO A 71 2.46 -6.74 -3.22
CA PRO A 71 1.71 -7.10 -2.02
C PRO A 71 0.24 -7.38 -2.28
N VAL A 72 -0.34 -6.82 -3.35
CA VAL A 72 -1.77 -6.97 -3.68
C VAL A 72 -2.04 -8.04 -4.75
N ALA A 73 -1.00 -8.69 -5.29
CA ALA A 73 -1.18 -9.71 -6.32
C ALA A 73 -2.11 -10.83 -5.86
N GLY A 74 -3.14 -11.12 -6.68
CA GLY A 74 -4.13 -12.18 -6.39
C GLY A 74 -5.10 -11.87 -5.25
N MET A 75 -5.19 -10.61 -4.78
CA MET A 75 -6.20 -10.19 -3.80
C MET A 75 -7.50 -9.80 -4.50
N ASP A 76 -8.61 -10.01 -3.81
CA ASP A 76 -9.89 -9.43 -4.22
C ASP A 76 -9.89 -7.90 -4.06
N PRO A 77 -10.75 -7.16 -4.78
CA PRO A 77 -10.74 -5.70 -4.78
C PRO A 77 -10.93 -5.07 -3.39
N LYS A 78 -11.72 -5.69 -2.52
CA LYS A 78 -11.97 -5.20 -1.16
C LYS A 78 -10.72 -5.33 -0.30
N SER A 79 -10.10 -6.51 -0.30
CA SER A 79 -8.87 -6.77 0.45
C SER A 79 -7.70 -5.90 -0.03
N LYS A 80 -7.61 -5.65 -1.35
CA LYS A 80 -6.64 -4.73 -1.94
C LYS A 80 -6.83 -3.31 -1.43
N TRP A 81 -8.07 -2.80 -1.46
CA TRP A 81 -8.39 -1.46 -0.96
C TRP A 81 -8.06 -1.31 0.53
N GLU A 82 -8.40 -2.31 1.35
CA GLU A 82 -8.08 -2.33 2.78
C GLU A 82 -6.56 -2.28 3.04
N LEU A 83 -5.77 -2.98 2.22
CA LEU A 83 -4.31 -2.96 2.32
C LEU A 83 -3.73 -1.60 1.91
N PHE A 84 -4.24 -0.98 0.85
CA PHE A 84 -3.81 0.37 0.43
C PHE A 84 -4.13 1.43 1.49
N ALA A 85 -5.32 1.37 2.08
CA ALA A 85 -5.69 2.25 3.19
C ALA A 85 -4.76 2.06 4.41
N LEU A 86 -4.39 0.81 4.71
CA LEU A 86 -3.42 0.51 5.76
C LEU A 86 -2.03 1.08 5.44
N ILE A 87 -1.52 0.86 4.23
CA ILE A 87 -0.20 1.37 3.80
C ILE A 87 -0.16 2.90 3.92
N ARG A 88 -1.21 3.59 3.45
CA ARG A 88 -1.33 5.04 3.54
C ARG A 88 -1.32 5.52 4.99
N ARG A 89 -2.09 4.87 5.86
CA ARG A 89 -2.12 5.17 7.30
C ARG A 89 -0.74 4.96 7.96
N LEU A 90 -0.02 3.90 7.60
CA LEU A 90 1.33 3.65 8.12
C LEU A 90 2.31 4.75 7.72
N HIS A 91 2.21 5.23 6.48
CA HIS A 91 3.02 6.35 6.01
C HIS A 91 2.67 7.66 6.73
N GLU A 92 1.39 8.04 6.76
CA GLU A 92 0.93 9.34 7.28
C GLU A 92 1.03 9.44 8.81
N GLU A 93 0.62 8.38 9.54
CA GLU A 93 0.54 8.42 11.01
C GLU A 93 1.82 7.94 11.71
N ARG A 94 2.60 7.08 11.04
CA ARG A 94 3.78 6.45 11.64
C ARG A 94 5.09 6.88 11.00
N ASN A 95 5.07 7.76 10.00
CA ASN A 95 6.25 8.22 9.25
C ASN A 95 7.08 7.07 8.65
N ILE A 96 6.44 5.94 8.32
CA ILE A 96 7.12 4.82 7.67
C ILE A 96 7.30 5.14 6.19
N THR A 97 8.53 5.08 5.70
CA THR A 97 8.78 5.14 4.26
C THR A 97 8.39 3.82 3.63
N VAL A 98 7.44 3.84 2.68
CA VAL A 98 7.00 2.63 1.99
C VAL A 98 7.56 2.60 0.58
N ILE A 99 8.27 1.52 0.25
CA ILE A 99 8.71 1.20 -1.12
C ILE A 99 7.80 0.08 -1.61
N PHE A 100 7.01 0.39 -2.62
CA PHE A 100 6.03 -0.51 -3.19
C PHE A 100 6.46 -0.91 -4.60
N VAL A 101 6.68 -2.20 -4.84
CA VAL A 101 7.02 -2.74 -6.15
C VAL A 101 5.78 -3.34 -6.78
N SER A 102 5.41 -2.89 -7.97
CA SER A 102 4.31 -3.41 -8.75
C SER A 102 4.53 -3.23 -10.25
N HIS A 103 3.89 -4.09 -11.04
CA HIS A 103 3.77 -3.95 -12.47
C HIS A 103 2.38 -3.44 -12.90
N ASP A 104 1.44 -3.28 -11.96
CA ASP A 104 0.11 -2.71 -12.21
C ASP A 104 0.16 -1.18 -12.04
N MET A 105 0.11 -0.46 -13.14
CA MET A 105 0.20 1.00 -13.14
C MET A 105 -1.02 1.68 -12.51
N LYS A 106 -2.18 1.01 -12.44
CA LYS A 106 -3.35 1.52 -11.72
C LYS A 106 -3.05 1.61 -10.22
N ASP A 107 -2.42 0.57 -9.67
CA ASP A 107 -2.03 0.50 -8.27
C ASP A 107 -0.97 1.55 -7.93
N VAL A 108 0.05 1.65 -8.80
CA VAL A 108 1.10 2.66 -8.64
C VAL A 108 0.51 4.06 -8.65
N TYR A 109 -0.38 4.37 -9.61
CA TYR A 109 -1.01 5.68 -9.71
C TYR A 109 -1.89 6.02 -8.50
N GLU A 110 -2.59 5.02 -7.96
CA GLU A 110 -3.51 5.21 -6.83
C GLU A 110 -2.77 5.51 -5.52
N ILE A 111 -1.65 4.80 -5.24
CA ILE A 111 -1.04 4.82 -3.91
C ILE A 111 0.27 5.59 -3.84
N ALA A 112 1.07 5.65 -4.91
CA ALA A 112 2.42 6.22 -4.86
C ALA A 112 2.43 7.74 -5.00
N ASP A 113 3.32 8.41 -4.26
CA ASP A 113 3.62 9.83 -4.44
C ASP A 113 4.75 10.05 -5.46
N ARG A 114 5.70 9.11 -5.47
CA ARG A 114 6.89 9.11 -6.33
C ARG A 114 7.04 7.76 -7.01
N ILE A 115 7.44 7.76 -8.26
CA ILE A 115 7.68 6.55 -9.05
C ILE A 115 9.14 6.46 -9.47
N LEU A 116 9.71 5.28 -9.29
CA LEU A 116 11.02 4.89 -9.80
C LEU A 116 10.82 3.83 -10.88
N VAL A 117 11.15 4.13 -12.14
CA VAL A 117 11.00 3.16 -13.23
C VAL A 117 12.35 2.54 -13.54
N MET A 118 12.38 1.21 -13.49
CA MET A 118 13.56 0.41 -13.82
C MET A 118 13.46 -0.14 -15.23
N GLY A 119 14.51 0.04 -16.02
CA GLY A 119 14.63 -0.53 -17.36
C GLY A 119 16.01 -1.14 -17.58
N GLN A 120 16.08 -2.42 -17.97
CA GLN A 120 17.33 -3.13 -18.22
C GLN A 120 18.35 -3.03 -17.06
N GLY A 121 17.85 -3.15 -15.83
CA GLY A 121 18.67 -3.07 -14.62
C GLY A 121 19.17 -1.67 -14.24
N LYS A 122 18.64 -0.62 -14.88
CA LYS A 122 19.00 0.79 -14.60
C LYS A 122 17.76 1.59 -14.23
N LEU A 123 17.94 2.60 -13.41
CA LEU A 123 16.92 3.61 -13.15
C LEU A 123 16.77 4.49 -14.41
N VAL A 124 15.59 4.47 -15.04
CA VAL A 124 15.32 5.23 -16.26
C VAL A 124 14.41 6.44 -16.03
N TYR A 125 13.67 6.45 -14.91
CA TYR A 125 12.87 7.59 -14.48
C TYR A 125 12.79 7.64 -12.96
N ASP A 126 12.75 8.85 -12.43
CA ASP A 126 12.57 9.15 -11.01
C ASP A 126 11.82 10.50 -10.89
N GLY A 127 10.62 10.49 -10.34
CA GLY A 127 9.80 11.70 -10.22
C GLY A 127 8.44 11.47 -9.57
N ALA A 128 7.65 12.55 -9.47
CA ALA A 128 6.29 12.49 -8.97
C ALA A 128 5.40 11.65 -9.89
N VAL A 129 4.49 10.88 -9.30
CA VAL A 129 3.58 10.01 -10.07
C VAL A 129 2.66 10.81 -10.97
N GLU A 130 2.19 11.98 -10.53
CA GLU A 130 1.37 12.88 -11.34
C GLU A 130 2.13 13.40 -12.57
N GLN A 131 3.42 13.70 -12.43
CA GLN A 131 4.24 14.15 -13.55
C GLN A 131 4.48 13.04 -14.55
N ALA A 132 4.71 11.81 -14.07
CA ALA A 132 4.91 10.64 -14.93
C ALA A 132 3.68 10.37 -15.79
N PHE A 133 2.50 10.30 -15.18
CA PHE A 133 1.24 9.94 -15.85
C PHE A 133 0.44 11.13 -16.40
N GLY A 134 0.81 12.36 -16.05
CA GLY A 134 0.27 13.59 -16.67
C GLY A 134 0.95 14.00 -17.97
N THR A 135 1.93 13.22 -18.44
CA THR A 135 2.70 13.51 -19.66
C THR A 135 2.72 12.26 -20.53
N PRO A 136 1.81 12.13 -21.53
CA PRO A 136 1.69 10.94 -22.38
C PRO A 136 3.00 10.50 -23.02
N GLU A 137 3.84 11.46 -23.43
CA GLU A 137 5.15 11.21 -24.03
C GLU A 137 6.12 10.52 -23.06
N ILE A 138 6.00 10.79 -21.76
CA ILE A 138 6.81 10.12 -20.71
C ILE A 138 6.35 8.68 -20.59
N VAL A 139 5.04 8.43 -20.54
CA VAL A 139 4.45 7.09 -20.40
C VAL A 139 4.86 6.22 -21.60
N GLU A 140 4.74 6.74 -22.83
CA GLU A 140 5.14 6.03 -24.05
C GLU A 140 6.64 5.73 -24.07
N LYS A 141 7.48 6.73 -23.76
CA LYS A 141 8.95 6.57 -23.72
C LYS A 141 9.40 5.54 -22.70
N LEU A 142 8.70 5.43 -21.57
CA LEU A 142 9.02 4.48 -20.51
C LEU A 142 8.39 3.10 -20.76
N GLY A 143 7.51 2.96 -21.76
CA GLY A 143 6.79 1.73 -22.04
C GLY A 143 5.81 1.33 -20.93
N LEU A 144 5.26 2.32 -20.22
CA LEU A 144 4.28 2.11 -19.15
C LEU A 144 2.86 2.08 -19.73
N GLU A 145 1.96 1.42 -19.00
CA GLU A 145 0.53 1.51 -19.29
C GLU A 145 -0.05 2.77 -18.64
N MET A 146 -0.85 3.55 -19.41
CA MET A 146 -1.52 4.73 -18.88
C MET A 146 -2.71 4.32 -18.00
N PRO A 147 -2.74 4.69 -16.71
CA PRO A 147 -3.87 4.39 -15.85
C PRO A 147 -5.15 5.07 -16.32
N GLU A 148 -6.28 4.36 -16.32
CA GLU A 148 -7.59 4.91 -16.74
C GLU A 148 -7.96 6.16 -15.95
N MET A 149 -7.64 6.20 -14.67
CA MET A 149 -7.91 7.35 -13.81
C MET A 149 -7.03 8.56 -14.15
N ALA A 150 -5.80 8.36 -14.60
CA ALA A 150 -4.96 9.44 -15.12
C ALA A 150 -5.56 10.04 -16.40
N MET A 151 -5.99 9.19 -17.33
CA MET A 151 -6.70 9.62 -18.54
C MET A 151 -7.98 10.38 -18.24
N PHE A 152 -8.78 9.89 -17.28
CA PHE A 152 -10.02 10.52 -16.86
C PHE A 152 -9.78 11.93 -16.28
N ARG A 153 -8.77 12.06 -15.40
CA ARG A 153 -8.39 13.37 -14.85
C ARG A 153 -7.94 14.34 -15.92
N GLU A 154 -7.09 13.90 -16.84
CA GLU A 154 -6.61 14.72 -17.95
C GLU A 154 -7.77 15.21 -18.84
N ALA A 155 -8.74 14.34 -19.13
CA ALA A 155 -9.90 14.68 -19.92
C ALA A 155 -10.83 15.71 -19.27
N LEU A 156 -10.82 15.82 -17.92
CA LEU A 156 -11.61 16.82 -17.19
C LEU A 156 -10.89 18.15 -16.99
N LEU A 157 -9.58 18.21 -17.15
CA LEU A 157 -8.81 19.47 -17.07
C LEU A 157 -9.02 20.27 -18.39
N PRO A 158 -9.14 21.61 -18.34
CA PRO A 158 -9.01 22.49 -17.18
C PRO A 158 -10.30 22.78 -16.41
N GLU A 159 -11.44 22.18 -16.77
CA GLU A 159 -12.77 22.53 -16.28
C GLU A 159 -12.98 22.16 -14.80
N ILE A 160 -12.47 21.01 -14.38
CA ILE A 160 -12.60 20.51 -13.00
C ILE A 160 -11.22 20.10 -12.50
N LYS A 161 -10.78 20.72 -11.40
CA LYS A 161 -9.54 20.34 -10.71
C LYS A 161 -9.81 19.19 -9.75
N LEU A 162 -9.44 17.95 -10.15
CA LEU A 162 -9.48 16.78 -9.29
C LEU A 162 -8.07 16.47 -8.74
N THR A 163 -7.99 16.17 -7.45
CA THR A 163 -6.75 15.73 -6.78
C THR A 163 -6.76 14.23 -6.51
N ALA A 164 -7.93 13.64 -6.35
CA ALA A 164 -8.08 12.21 -6.10
C ALA A 164 -7.61 11.36 -7.27
N ARG A 165 -6.93 10.27 -6.94
CA ARG A 165 -6.36 9.30 -7.90
C ARG A 165 -7.09 7.96 -7.91
N SER A 166 -8.17 7.84 -7.14
CA SER A 166 -9.06 6.69 -7.10
C SER A 166 -10.49 7.06 -7.46
N VAL A 167 -11.26 6.10 -7.94
CA VAL A 167 -12.70 6.31 -8.25
C VAL A 167 -13.47 6.80 -7.03
N ALA A 168 -13.23 6.20 -5.86
CA ALA A 168 -13.90 6.58 -4.62
C ALA A 168 -13.59 8.03 -4.24
N GLY A 169 -12.33 8.45 -4.28
CA GLY A 169 -11.93 9.81 -4.00
C GLY A 169 -12.50 10.84 -4.98
N VAL A 170 -12.55 10.50 -6.28
CA VAL A 170 -13.17 11.36 -7.30
C VAL A 170 -14.68 11.55 -7.03
N ILE A 171 -15.39 10.47 -6.65
CA ILE A 171 -16.81 10.58 -6.28
C ILE A 171 -17.01 11.51 -5.09
N GLU A 172 -16.13 11.42 -4.09
CA GLU A 172 -16.17 12.26 -2.90
C GLU A 172 -15.92 13.73 -3.25
N GLU A 173 -14.85 14.04 -4.03
CA GLU A 173 -14.55 15.40 -4.51
C GLU A 173 -15.71 15.99 -5.32
N LEU A 174 -16.27 15.23 -6.29
CA LEU A 174 -17.40 15.68 -7.11
C LEU A 174 -18.68 15.86 -6.29
N SER A 175 -18.90 15.04 -5.26
CA SER A 175 -20.03 15.18 -4.36
C SER A 175 -19.94 16.44 -3.50
N GLY A 176 -18.71 16.83 -3.11
CA GLY A 176 -18.42 18.07 -2.42
C GLY A 176 -18.71 19.31 -3.27
N LEU A 177 -18.50 19.25 -4.58
CA LEU A 177 -18.78 20.34 -5.51
C LEU A 177 -20.29 20.61 -5.73
N LYS A 178 -21.16 19.63 -5.48
CA LYS A 178 -22.63 19.80 -5.62
C LYS A 178 -23.26 20.61 -4.49
N ASN A 179 -22.51 20.95 -3.45
CA ASN A 179 -22.98 21.73 -2.30
C ASN A 179 -22.55 23.21 -2.37
N ILE A 180 -22.11 23.67 -3.54
CA ILE A 180 -21.88 25.09 -3.88
C ILE A 180 -22.95 25.50 -4.90
#